data_8c9e81b4d52389f4091e2fbde981fd46
#
_entry.id   8c9e81b4d52389f4091e2fbde981fd46
#
_cell.length_a   1.000
_cell.length_b   1.000
_cell.length_c   1.000
_cell.angle_alpha   90.00
_cell.angle_beta   90.00
_cell.angle_gamma   90.00
#
_symmetry.space_group_name_H-M   'P 1'
#
loop_
_entity.id
_entity.type
_entity.pdbx_description
1 polymer ?
#
loop_
_entity_poly.entity_id
_entity_poly.type
_entity_poly.pdbx_seq_one_letter_code
_entity_poly.pdbx_strand_id
1 'polypeptide(L)'
;MNPDWLGLSFNISLACQKESFMDRPSNPASRLAAAMIIAASSSVVPVPASAESGPDLDQLTAQQAAADLCAGKITSKALVSAALARAKAKANLNAFITLDETGAMKQAAAFDASHNKGKSCEPLGGVPVVVKDNIEVAGLPSSAGTPALKDYVPKQDAPVVEKLRAAGAIIIGKTNMHELALGISGYNGAFKTGTEPGVRNAYDPSKIAGGSSSGTASAIGARIVTAGLGTDTGGSVRIPCALNGCASLRPTVGRYPQGGIAPIARTRDTAGCMASTMADVAILDRAIAGGGAIAPAAINEVRIGIVNSMLANVDGDTDKAFHAAIDRLKSAGVAVVKIDMPKLTELNDQVAFPVALYEAYDDMVVYLKHTGTGITIEELAKSIASPDVKGTYDGLVIPRKLPGPNDTVVDAKL
;
A
#
# COMPACT_ATOMS: atom_id res chain seq x y z
N MET A 1 23.36 29.37 -1.18
CA MET A 1 22.38 28.32 -1.41
C MET A 1 23.14 27.02 -1.28
N ASN A 2 22.86 26.26 -0.24
CA ASN A 2 23.68 25.12 0.19
C ASN A 2 23.26 23.86 -0.58
N PRO A 3 24.18 23.09 -1.19
CA PRO A 3 23.84 21.97 -2.06
C PRO A 3 23.85 20.59 -1.37
N ASP A 4 23.39 20.49 -0.11
CA ASP A 4 23.44 19.24 0.66
C ASP A 4 22.31 18.24 0.37
N TRP A 5 21.83 18.12 -0.87
CA TRP A 5 20.70 17.26 -1.22
C TRP A 5 21.06 15.84 -1.62
N LEU A 6 22.32 15.51 -1.79
CA LEU A 6 22.77 14.16 -2.22
C LEU A 6 23.46 13.33 -1.12
N GLY A 7 23.56 13.87 0.10
CA GLY A 7 24.29 13.26 1.20
C GLY A 7 23.46 12.68 2.35
N LEU A 8 22.21 12.26 2.15
CA LEU A 8 21.42 11.61 3.19
C LEU A 8 21.80 10.13 3.35
N SER A 9 22.87 9.90 4.10
CA SER A 9 23.12 8.60 4.73
C SER A 9 22.01 8.33 5.75
N PHE A 10 21.09 7.43 5.45
CA PHE A 10 20.03 7.02 6.37
C PHE A 10 20.63 6.13 7.47
N ASN A 11 20.89 6.71 8.63
CA ASN A 11 21.07 5.95 9.86
C ASN A 11 19.71 5.60 10.44
N ILE A 12 19.21 4.40 10.15
CA ILE A 12 18.03 3.83 10.82
C ILE A 12 18.53 3.03 12.03
N SER A 13 18.59 3.68 13.19
CA SER A 13 18.84 2.99 14.46
C SER A 13 17.51 2.44 14.99
N LEU A 14 17.34 1.12 14.93
CA LEU A 14 16.26 0.40 15.63
C LEU A 14 16.74 0.01 17.02
N ALA A 15 16.29 0.75 18.04
CA ALA A 15 16.43 0.32 19.43
C ALA A 15 15.37 -0.75 19.74
N CYS A 16 15.78 -2.01 19.76
CA CYS A 16 14.95 -3.13 20.20
C CYS A 16 15.17 -3.33 21.70
N GLN A 17 14.22 -2.92 22.54
CA GLN A 17 14.22 -3.28 23.96
C GLN A 17 13.68 -4.71 24.11
N LYS A 18 14.52 -5.56 24.72
CA LYS A 18 14.15 -6.90 25.18
C LYS A 18 13.33 -6.78 26.46
N GLU A 19 12.09 -7.24 26.44
CA GLU A 19 11.40 -7.62 27.67
C GLU A 19 11.37 -9.13 27.80
N SER A 20 11.84 -9.58 28.96
CA SER A 20 11.99 -10.97 29.35
C SER A 20 10.65 -11.58 29.74
N PHE A 21 10.35 -12.75 29.20
CA PHE A 21 9.29 -13.65 29.69
C PHE A 21 9.71 -14.25 31.03
N MET A 22 8.92 -13.98 32.06
CA MET A 22 9.01 -14.72 33.33
C MET A 22 8.04 -15.90 33.36
N ASP A 23 8.58 -17.05 33.71
CA ASP A 23 7.90 -18.28 34.01
C ASP A 23 6.84 -18.13 35.10
N ARG A 24 5.71 -18.81 34.94
CA ARG A 24 4.80 -19.14 36.03
C ARG A 24 4.75 -20.66 36.24
N PRO A 25 4.88 -21.12 37.50
CA PRO A 25 4.89 -22.54 37.82
C PRO A 25 3.49 -23.14 37.83
N SER A 26 3.43 -24.39 37.39
CA SER A 26 2.32 -25.32 37.50
C SER A 26 2.16 -25.83 38.94
N ASN A 27 0.93 -25.92 39.43
CA ASN A 27 0.63 -26.70 40.61
C ASN A 27 -0.60 -27.59 40.39
N PRO A 28 -0.50 -28.90 40.62
CA PRO A 28 -1.62 -29.83 40.51
C PRO A 28 -2.18 -30.23 41.89
N ALA A 29 -3.43 -30.59 41.90
CA ALA A 29 -4.21 -31.33 42.88
C ALA A 29 -5.38 -30.52 43.46
N SER A 30 -6.61 -30.99 43.26
CA SER A 30 -7.18 -32.09 44.03
C SER A 30 -8.61 -32.41 43.52
N ARG A 31 -8.85 -33.69 43.33
CA ARG A 31 -10.18 -34.30 43.12
C ARG A 31 -10.93 -34.29 44.43
N LEU A 32 -12.24 -34.01 44.42
CA LEU A 32 -13.23 -34.68 45.26
C LEU A 32 -14.64 -34.51 44.65
N ALA A 33 -15.30 -35.64 44.48
CA ALA A 33 -16.64 -35.77 43.97
C ALA A 33 -17.68 -35.51 45.10
N ALA A 34 -18.77 -34.85 44.76
CA ALA A 34 -20.03 -35.00 45.47
C ALA A 34 -21.19 -34.81 44.50
N ALA A 35 -21.92 -35.90 44.28
CA ALA A 35 -23.18 -35.89 43.52
C ALA A 35 -24.29 -35.35 44.42
N MET A 36 -24.99 -34.29 43.95
CA MET A 36 -26.27 -33.90 44.49
C MET A 36 -27.23 -33.66 43.32
N ILE A 37 -28.24 -34.51 43.22
CA ILE A 37 -29.37 -34.39 42.31
C ILE A 37 -30.31 -33.37 42.91
N ILE A 38 -30.47 -32.23 42.25
CA ILE A 38 -31.56 -31.28 42.51
C ILE A 38 -32.30 -31.08 41.18
N ALA A 39 -33.54 -31.54 41.18
CA ALA A 39 -34.48 -31.19 40.10
C ALA A 39 -34.79 -29.70 40.21
N ALA A 40 -34.38 -28.96 39.21
CA ALA A 40 -34.71 -27.55 39.06
C ALA A 40 -35.50 -27.32 37.75
N SER A 41 -36.68 -26.81 37.96
CA SER A 41 -37.60 -26.25 36.96
C SER A 41 -36.86 -25.39 35.95
N SER A 42 -37.03 -25.69 34.68
CA SER A 42 -36.44 -24.94 33.52
C SER A 42 -37.17 -23.60 33.36
N SER A 43 -36.70 -22.58 34.07
CA SER A 43 -36.85 -21.21 33.64
C SER A 43 -35.78 -20.95 32.56
N VAL A 44 -36.17 -20.84 31.30
CA VAL A 44 -35.35 -20.37 30.19
C VAL A 44 -34.99 -18.91 30.48
N VAL A 45 -33.85 -18.70 31.12
CA VAL A 45 -33.24 -17.38 31.17
C VAL A 45 -32.74 -17.11 29.75
N PRO A 46 -33.21 -16.02 29.11
CA PRO A 46 -32.61 -15.65 27.80
C PRO A 46 -31.14 -15.39 28.03
N VAL A 47 -30.29 -16.23 27.42
CA VAL A 47 -28.87 -15.96 27.31
C VAL A 47 -28.77 -14.60 26.63
N PRO A 48 -28.16 -13.56 27.24
CA PRO A 48 -27.93 -12.33 26.54
C PRO A 48 -27.14 -12.68 25.28
N ALA A 49 -27.67 -12.25 24.11
CA ALA A 49 -26.94 -12.36 22.86
C ALA A 49 -25.54 -11.80 23.14
N SER A 50 -24.53 -12.66 23.09
CA SER A 50 -23.15 -12.23 23.17
C SER A 50 -23.03 -11.13 22.14
N ALA A 51 -22.67 -9.91 22.57
CA ALA A 51 -22.32 -8.84 21.66
C ALA A 51 -21.26 -9.44 20.72
N GLU A 52 -21.62 -9.65 19.44
CA GLU A 52 -20.67 -10.15 18.46
C GLU A 52 -19.48 -9.21 18.51
N SER A 53 -18.37 -9.69 19.04
CA SER A 53 -17.11 -8.95 18.95
C SER A 53 -16.88 -8.73 17.46
N GLY A 54 -16.75 -7.46 17.04
CA GLY A 54 -16.53 -7.11 15.64
C GLY A 54 -15.33 -7.89 15.07
N PRO A 55 -15.16 -7.92 13.73
CA PRO A 55 -14.10 -8.69 13.10
C PRO A 55 -12.71 -8.28 13.62
N ASP A 56 -11.88 -9.25 13.96
CA ASP A 56 -10.50 -9.00 14.41
C ASP A 56 -9.62 -8.61 13.22
N LEU A 57 -9.51 -7.31 12.97
CA LEU A 57 -8.71 -6.78 11.88
C LEU A 57 -7.20 -7.08 12.01
N ASP A 58 -6.70 -7.41 13.19
CA ASP A 58 -5.27 -7.61 13.41
C ASP A 58 -4.79 -8.96 12.86
N GLN A 59 -5.67 -9.95 12.81
CA GLN A 59 -5.39 -11.28 12.29
C GLN A 59 -5.94 -11.51 10.86
N LEU A 60 -6.79 -10.61 10.38
CA LEU A 60 -7.50 -10.81 9.13
C LEU A 60 -6.58 -10.61 7.90
N THR A 61 -6.72 -11.50 6.90
CA THR A 61 -6.19 -11.31 5.54
C THR A 61 -7.34 -11.03 4.58
N ALA A 62 -7.07 -10.53 3.36
CA ALA A 62 -8.13 -10.30 2.38
C ALA A 62 -8.79 -11.62 1.96
N GLN A 63 -7.99 -12.68 1.84
CA GLN A 63 -8.49 -14.03 1.54
C GLN A 63 -9.43 -14.53 2.62
N GLN A 64 -9.03 -14.41 3.91
CA GLN A 64 -9.85 -14.85 5.02
C GLN A 64 -11.12 -14.01 5.16
N ALA A 65 -11.01 -12.68 4.97
CA ALA A 65 -12.16 -11.78 4.98
C ALA A 65 -13.20 -12.18 3.92
N ALA A 66 -12.77 -12.39 2.67
CA ALA A 66 -13.65 -12.82 1.59
C ALA A 66 -14.31 -14.18 1.90
N ALA A 67 -13.55 -15.14 2.43
CA ALA A 67 -14.07 -16.45 2.80
C ALA A 67 -15.10 -16.36 3.95
N ASP A 68 -14.85 -15.56 4.98
CA ASP A 68 -15.76 -15.41 6.13
C ASP A 68 -17.02 -14.62 5.75
N LEU A 69 -16.90 -13.62 4.87
CA LEU A 69 -18.05 -12.93 4.27
C LEU A 69 -18.89 -13.89 3.43
N CYS A 70 -18.25 -14.69 2.58
CA CYS A 70 -18.91 -15.68 1.75
C CYS A 70 -19.65 -16.74 2.59
N ALA A 71 -19.05 -17.18 3.68
CA ALA A 71 -19.66 -18.11 4.62
C ALA A 71 -20.74 -17.47 5.51
N GLY A 72 -20.90 -16.14 5.47
CA GLY A 72 -21.83 -15.39 6.33
C GLY A 72 -21.44 -15.42 7.81
N LYS A 73 -20.16 -15.62 8.13
CA LYS A 73 -19.63 -15.55 9.50
C LYS A 73 -19.50 -14.11 9.99
N ILE A 74 -19.21 -13.19 9.07
CA ILE A 74 -19.19 -11.75 9.29
C ILE A 74 -20.00 -11.06 8.19
N THR A 75 -20.41 -9.81 8.42
CA THR A 75 -21.06 -8.97 7.41
C THR A 75 -20.08 -7.95 6.86
N SER A 76 -20.26 -7.57 5.59
CA SER A 76 -19.46 -6.51 4.97
C SER A 76 -19.68 -5.18 5.70
N LYS A 77 -20.88 -4.89 6.17
CA LYS A 77 -21.17 -3.70 7.01
C LYS A 77 -20.31 -3.69 8.28
N ALA A 78 -20.20 -4.81 8.99
CA ALA A 78 -19.39 -4.88 10.20
C ALA A 78 -17.89 -4.67 9.87
N LEU A 79 -17.40 -5.30 8.80
CA LEU A 79 -16.01 -5.20 8.40
C LEU A 79 -15.64 -3.79 7.93
N VAL A 80 -16.46 -3.16 7.07
CA VAL A 80 -16.25 -1.80 6.58
C VAL A 80 -16.39 -0.79 7.74
N SER A 81 -17.34 -0.97 8.64
CA SER A 81 -17.50 -0.12 9.83
C SER A 81 -16.26 -0.19 10.73
N ALA A 82 -15.73 -1.39 10.97
CA ALA A 82 -14.50 -1.58 11.77
C ALA A 82 -13.28 -0.92 11.11
N ALA A 83 -13.14 -1.06 9.78
CA ALA A 83 -12.06 -0.42 9.02
C ALA A 83 -12.14 1.12 9.09
N LEU A 84 -13.32 1.70 8.90
CA LEU A 84 -13.54 3.15 8.99
C LEU A 84 -13.31 3.68 10.42
N ALA A 85 -13.77 2.97 11.44
CA ALA A 85 -13.52 3.32 12.84
C ALA A 85 -12.01 3.31 13.17
N ARG A 86 -11.28 2.28 12.70
CA ARG A 86 -9.82 2.19 12.87
C ARG A 86 -9.08 3.27 12.10
N ALA A 87 -9.53 3.63 10.89
CA ALA A 87 -8.97 4.75 10.12
C ALA A 87 -9.07 6.06 10.88
N LYS A 88 -10.21 6.34 11.52
CA LYS A 88 -10.42 7.52 12.36
C LYS A 88 -9.56 7.48 13.63
N ALA A 89 -9.51 6.35 14.32
CA ALA A 89 -8.70 6.18 15.52
C ALA A 89 -7.21 6.35 15.27
N LYS A 90 -6.74 6.04 14.05
CA LYS A 90 -5.35 6.19 13.60
C LYS A 90 -5.14 7.38 12.66
N ALA A 91 -5.96 8.44 12.77
CA ALA A 91 -5.85 9.63 11.92
C ALA A 91 -4.47 10.32 12.01
N ASN A 92 -3.77 10.17 13.13
CA ASN A 92 -2.40 10.66 13.33
C ASN A 92 -1.37 10.05 12.35
N LEU A 93 -1.68 8.93 11.71
CA LEU A 93 -0.82 8.36 10.66
C LEU A 93 -0.89 9.15 9.36
N ASN A 94 -1.88 10.02 9.20
CA ASN A 94 -2.13 10.79 7.98
C ASN A 94 -2.23 9.92 6.71
N ALA A 95 -2.77 8.71 6.85
CA ALA A 95 -2.79 7.72 5.79
C ALA A 95 -3.84 8.00 4.70
N PHE A 96 -4.82 8.86 4.95
CA PHE A 96 -5.92 9.15 4.03
C PHE A 96 -5.96 10.63 3.64
N ILE A 97 -6.31 10.90 2.38
CA ILE A 97 -6.78 12.22 1.92
C ILE A 97 -8.29 12.27 2.01
N THR A 98 -8.97 11.20 1.59
CA THR A 98 -10.43 11.11 1.58
C THR A 98 -10.88 9.76 2.13
N LEU A 99 -11.84 9.76 3.05
CA LEU A 99 -12.60 8.56 3.45
C LEU A 99 -14.02 8.65 2.86
N ASP A 100 -14.45 7.59 2.20
CA ASP A 100 -15.82 7.45 1.65
C ASP A 100 -16.71 6.68 2.63
N GLU A 101 -17.02 7.28 3.77
CA GLU A 101 -17.80 6.62 4.80
C GLU A 101 -19.20 6.23 4.31
N THR A 102 -19.87 7.16 3.67
CA THR A 102 -21.26 6.97 3.22
C THR A 102 -21.34 5.99 2.05
N GLY A 103 -20.50 6.16 1.03
CA GLY A 103 -20.49 5.29 -0.14
C GLY A 103 -20.03 3.87 0.18
N ALA A 104 -18.99 3.72 1.01
CA ALA A 104 -18.49 2.42 1.44
C ALA A 104 -19.56 1.64 2.26
N MET A 105 -20.21 2.30 3.22
CA MET A 105 -21.29 1.67 4.00
C MET A 105 -22.49 1.31 3.15
N LYS A 106 -22.85 2.13 2.15
CA LYS A 106 -23.92 1.81 1.19
C LYS A 106 -23.56 0.59 0.35
N GLN A 107 -22.34 0.51 -0.16
CA GLN A 107 -21.85 -0.65 -0.93
C GLN A 107 -21.83 -1.92 -0.08
N ALA A 108 -21.35 -1.82 1.18
CA ALA A 108 -21.35 -2.92 2.13
C ALA A 108 -22.77 -3.45 2.43
N ALA A 109 -23.71 -2.54 2.65
CA ALA A 109 -25.12 -2.91 2.86
C ALA A 109 -25.74 -3.59 1.61
N ALA A 110 -25.40 -3.11 0.41
CA ALA A 110 -25.89 -3.71 -0.84
C ALA A 110 -25.28 -5.11 -1.03
N PHE A 111 -23.99 -5.31 -0.73
CA PHE A 111 -23.35 -6.62 -0.74
C PHE A 111 -24.08 -7.58 0.21
N ASP A 112 -24.25 -7.21 1.49
CA ASP A 112 -24.89 -8.05 2.50
C ASP A 112 -26.35 -8.42 2.09
N ALA A 113 -27.09 -7.49 1.48
CA ALA A 113 -28.44 -7.73 1.01
C ALA A 113 -28.52 -8.67 -0.20
N SER A 114 -27.55 -8.59 -1.12
CA SER A 114 -27.50 -9.41 -2.33
C SER A 114 -26.84 -10.77 -2.11
N HIS A 115 -26.08 -10.90 -1.02
CA HIS A 115 -25.31 -12.10 -0.73
C HIS A 115 -26.22 -13.22 -0.24
N ASN A 116 -26.43 -14.23 -1.10
CA ASN A 116 -27.13 -15.46 -0.72
C ASN A 116 -26.10 -16.54 -0.32
N LYS A 117 -26.20 -17.04 0.90
CA LYS A 117 -25.36 -18.16 1.39
C LYS A 117 -25.36 -19.32 0.37
N GLY A 118 -24.16 -19.79 0.00
CA GLY A 118 -23.99 -20.90 -0.92
C GLY A 118 -23.87 -20.57 -2.41
N LYS A 119 -23.95 -19.29 -2.80
CA LYS A 119 -23.56 -18.86 -4.15
C LYS A 119 -22.03 -18.67 -4.23
N SER A 120 -21.50 -18.84 -5.46
CA SER A 120 -20.09 -18.46 -5.74
C SER A 120 -19.88 -16.98 -5.37
N CYS A 121 -18.84 -16.73 -4.60
CA CYS A 121 -18.47 -15.38 -4.17
C CYS A 121 -17.35 -14.85 -5.04
N GLU A 122 -17.37 -13.55 -5.31
CA GLU A 122 -16.26 -12.87 -5.96
C GLU A 122 -15.03 -12.92 -5.04
N PRO A 123 -13.81 -12.96 -5.63
CA PRO A 123 -12.55 -13.13 -4.88
C PRO A 123 -12.29 -12.12 -3.77
N LEU A 124 -12.86 -10.92 -3.88
CA LEU A 124 -12.78 -9.82 -2.91
C LEU A 124 -14.18 -9.38 -2.45
N GLY A 125 -15.18 -10.26 -2.55
CA GLY A 125 -16.57 -9.93 -2.28
C GLY A 125 -16.79 -9.32 -0.91
N GLY A 126 -17.18 -8.04 -0.86
CA GLY A 126 -17.46 -7.30 0.36
C GLY A 126 -16.23 -6.85 1.17
N VAL A 127 -15.01 -7.09 0.67
CA VAL A 127 -13.75 -6.74 1.36
C VAL A 127 -13.42 -5.25 1.18
N PRO A 128 -13.15 -4.49 2.27
CA PRO A 128 -12.71 -3.11 2.18
C PRO A 128 -11.28 -3.02 1.67
N VAL A 129 -11.07 -2.15 0.67
CA VAL A 129 -9.76 -1.84 0.09
C VAL A 129 -9.57 -0.32 -0.01
N VAL A 130 -8.32 0.10 -0.15
CA VAL A 130 -7.94 1.50 -0.34
C VAL A 130 -7.23 1.70 -1.67
N VAL A 131 -7.30 2.92 -2.20
CA VAL A 131 -6.69 3.28 -3.49
C VAL A 131 -5.86 4.54 -3.33
N LYS A 132 -4.61 4.50 -3.79
CA LYS A 132 -3.72 5.66 -3.78
C LYS A 132 -4.33 6.83 -4.55
N ASP A 133 -4.11 8.04 -4.06
CA ASP A 133 -4.83 9.21 -4.52
C ASP A 133 -4.52 9.64 -5.97
N ASN A 134 -3.43 9.16 -6.57
CA ASN A 134 -3.17 9.37 -8.00
C ASN A 134 -3.90 8.40 -8.94
N ILE A 135 -4.70 7.47 -8.42
CA ILE A 135 -5.54 6.54 -9.20
C ILE A 135 -6.99 7.01 -9.11
N GLU A 136 -7.63 7.23 -10.23
CA GLU A 136 -8.99 7.73 -10.32
C GLU A 136 -10.02 6.73 -9.77
N VAL A 137 -10.90 7.22 -8.89
CA VAL A 137 -12.06 6.50 -8.37
C VAL A 137 -13.27 7.38 -8.60
N ALA A 138 -14.23 6.89 -9.36
CA ALA A 138 -15.44 7.65 -9.71
C ALA A 138 -16.16 8.18 -8.46
N GLY A 139 -16.48 9.47 -8.48
CA GLY A 139 -17.18 10.14 -7.39
C GLY A 139 -16.34 10.51 -6.17
N LEU A 140 -15.03 10.20 -6.15
CA LEU A 140 -14.12 10.62 -5.08
C LEU A 140 -13.04 11.58 -5.64
N PRO A 141 -12.64 12.60 -4.88
CA PRO A 141 -11.52 13.45 -5.28
C PRO A 141 -10.27 12.62 -5.60
N SER A 142 -9.58 12.95 -6.67
CA SER A 142 -8.36 12.30 -7.14
C SER A 142 -7.30 13.35 -7.41
N SER A 143 -6.67 13.83 -6.33
CA SER A 143 -5.81 15.01 -6.36
C SER A 143 -4.37 14.72 -6.75
N ALA A 144 -3.96 13.45 -6.86
CA ALA A 144 -2.56 13.05 -6.95
C ALA A 144 -1.69 13.65 -5.82
N GLY A 145 -2.30 13.92 -4.66
CA GLY A 145 -1.67 14.54 -3.51
C GLY A 145 -1.28 16.01 -3.69
N THR A 146 -1.77 16.71 -4.73
CA THR A 146 -1.42 18.12 -5.01
C THR A 146 -2.62 19.07 -4.90
N PRO A 147 -2.42 20.31 -4.40
CA PRO A 147 -3.49 21.30 -4.30
C PRO A 147 -4.17 21.64 -5.63
N ALA A 148 -3.43 21.59 -6.72
CA ALA A 148 -3.95 21.92 -8.06
C ALA A 148 -5.17 21.07 -8.45
N LEU A 149 -5.17 19.80 -8.05
CA LEU A 149 -6.21 18.83 -8.42
C LEU A 149 -7.14 18.45 -7.24
N LYS A 150 -7.09 19.18 -6.12
CA LYS A 150 -7.84 18.83 -4.89
C LYS A 150 -9.35 18.67 -5.09
N ASP A 151 -9.92 19.40 -6.03
CA ASP A 151 -11.35 19.42 -6.33
C ASP A 151 -11.70 18.57 -7.58
N TYR A 152 -10.71 17.91 -8.19
CA TYR A 152 -10.96 17.04 -9.34
C TYR A 152 -11.64 15.75 -8.91
N VAL A 153 -12.86 15.53 -9.39
CA VAL A 153 -13.65 14.32 -9.14
C VAL A 153 -13.90 13.61 -10.47
N PRO A 154 -13.25 12.46 -10.72
CA PRO A 154 -13.44 11.71 -11.96
C PRO A 154 -14.85 11.13 -12.04
N LYS A 155 -15.39 11.06 -13.28
CA LYS A 155 -16.72 10.48 -13.55
C LYS A 155 -16.67 8.96 -13.74
N GLN A 156 -15.50 8.41 -13.98
CA GLN A 156 -15.26 6.98 -14.22
C GLN A 156 -14.13 6.49 -13.33
N ASP A 157 -14.18 5.22 -12.97
CA ASP A 157 -13.06 4.56 -12.31
C ASP A 157 -11.90 4.38 -13.30
N ALA A 158 -10.67 4.44 -12.81
CA ALA A 158 -9.54 3.89 -13.55
C ALA A 158 -9.77 2.40 -13.83
N PRO A 159 -9.38 1.86 -15.00
CA PRO A 159 -9.64 0.44 -15.34
C PRO A 159 -9.13 -0.57 -14.32
N VAL A 160 -8.05 -0.26 -13.57
CA VAL A 160 -7.58 -1.12 -12.46
C VAL A 160 -8.58 -1.12 -11.29
N VAL A 161 -9.28 -0.02 -11.05
CA VAL A 161 -10.30 0.12 -10.02
C VAL A 161 -11.59 -0.60 -10.44
N GLU A 162 -12.01 -0.47 -11.70
CA GLU A 162 -13.14 -1.21 -12.25
C GLU A 162 -12.95 -2.73 -12.06
N LYS A 163 -11.73 -3.24 -12.31
CA LYS A 163 -11.40 -4.65 -12.09
C LYS A 163 -11.52 -5.08 -10.63
N LEU A 164 -11.07 -4.24 -9.68
CA LEU A 164 -11.23 -4.55 -8.25
C LEU A 164 -12.70 -4.53 -7.83
N ARG A 165 -13.50 -3.58 -8.32
CA ARG A 165 -14.95 -3.55 -8.06
C ARG A 165 -15.65 -4.76 -8.66
N ALA A 166 -15.26 -5.17 -9.87
CA ALA A 166 -15.78 -6.39 -10.49
C ALA A 166 -15.42 -7.67 -9.69
N ALA A 167 -14.30 -7.65 -8.96
CA ALA A 167 -13.93 -8.71 -8.02
C ALA A 167 -14.66 -8.59 -6.67
N GLY A 168 -15.57 -7.63 -6.49
CA GLY A 168 -16.39 -7.43 -5.30
C GLY A 168 -15.78 -6.55 -4.21
N ALA A 169 -14.62 -5.93 -4.45
CA ALA A 169 -13.96 -5.06 -3.48
C ALA A 169 -14.76 -3.77 -3.21
N ILE A 170 -14.76 -3.31 -1.96
CA ILE A 170 -15.39 -2.06 -1.53
C ILE A 170 -14.29 -1.03 -1.25
N ILE A 171 -14.27 0.05 -2.02
CA ILE A 171 -13.30 1.12 -1.84
C ILE A 171 -13.78 2.02 -0.71
N ILE A 172 -12.97 2.12 0.38
CA ILE A 172 -13.32 2.92 1.55
C ILE A 172 -12.66 4.31 1.54
N GLY A 173 -11.79 4.61 0.59
CA GLY A 173 -11.16 5.92 0.50
C GLY A 173 -9.92 5.98 -0.37
N LYS A 174 -9.43 7.22 -0.51
CA LYS A 174 -8.21 7.60 -1.23
C LYS A 174 -7.09 7.84 -0.24
N THR A 175 -5.98 7.13 -0.43
CA THR A 175 -4.85 7.20 0.49
C THR A 175 -3.89 8.31 0.12
N ASN A 176 -3.33 8.93 1.16
CA ASN A 176 -2.32 9.96 1.04
C ASN A 176 -1.03 9.39 0.43
N MET A 177 -0.23 10.26 -0.15
CA MET A 177 0.92 9.88 -0.94
C MET A 177 1.97 10.98 -0.94
N HIS A 178 3.18 10.69 -1.35
CA HIS A 178 4.13 11.73 -1.75
C HIS A 178 3.54 12.52 -2.91
N GLU A 179 3.56 13.85 -2.82
CA GLU A 179 2.91 14.71 -3.80
C GLU A 179 3.34 14.38 -5.24
N LEU A 180 2.39 14.27 -6.16
CA LEU A 180 2.59 13.88 -7.57
C LEU A 180 3.36 12.58 -7.78
N ALA A 181 3.37 11.69 -6.78
CA ALA A 181 4.14 10.45 -6.74
C ALA A 181 5.68 10.64 -6.88
N LEU A 182 6.18 11.87 -6.89
CA LEU A 182 7.56 12.22 -7.21
C LEU A 182 8.43 12.32 -5.95
N GLY A 183 8.57 11.20 -5.24
CA GLY A 183 9.41 11.05 -4.06
C GLY A 183 9.17 9.75 -3.31
N ILE A 184 10.06 9.43 -2.37
CA ILE A 184 10.14 8.13 -1.71
C ILE A 184 9.88 8.17 -0.20
N SER A 185 9.67 9.34 0.40
CA SER A 185 9.50 9.48 1.86
C SER A 185 8.04 9.42 2.32
N GLY A 186 7.09 9.74 1.45
CA GLY A 186 5.69 9.97 1.81
C GLY A 186 5.42 11.37 2.32
N TYR A 187 6.35 12.30 2.10
CA TYR A 187 6.15 13.71 2.41
C TYR A 187 5.01 14.30 1.56
N ASN A 188 4.15 15.07 2.19
CA ASN A 188 3.10 15.83 1.50
C ASN A 188 2.82 17.11 2.28
N GLY A 189 3.16 18.26 1.70
CA GLY A 189 2.96 19.56 2.32
C GLY A 189 1.51 20.05 2.29
N ALA A 190 0.68 19.52 1.39
CA ALA A 190 -0.69 19.97 1.19
C ALA A 190 -1.69 19.22 2.07
N PHE A 191 -1.62 17.89 2.08
CA PHE A 191 -2.56 17.02 2.78
C PHE A 191 -1.92 16.46 4.04
N LYS A 192 -2.16 17.15 5.16
CA LYS A 192 -1.58 16.79 6.47
C LYS A 192 -2.62 16.81 7.57
N THR A 193 -2.44 15.94 8.55
CA THR A 193 -3.18 15.94 9.80
C THR A 193 -2.26 16.47 10.90
N GLY A 194 -2.68 17.55 11.56
CA GLY A 194 -1.83 18.23 12.56
C GLY A 194 -0.72 19.08 11.93
N THR A 195 0.40 19.22 12.64
CA THR A 195 1.52 20.12 12.26
C THR A 195 2.54 19.47 11.33
N GLU A 196 2.66 18.15 11.38
CA GLU A 196 3.72 17.42 10.70
C GLU A 196 3.28 16.99 9.28
N PRO A 197 4.04 17.34 8.25
CA PRO A 197 3.73 16.95 6.88
C PRO A 197 4.05 15.48 6.64
N GLY A 198 3.29 14.88 5.72
CA GLY A 198 3.54 13.52 5.24
C GLY A 198 2.87 12.41 6.05
N VAL A 199 2.98 11.21 5.53
CA VAL A 199 2.41 9.99 6.10
C VAL A 199 3.38 9.36 7.10
N ARG A 200 2.86 8.86 8.20
CA ARG A 200 3.65 8.23 9.27
C ARG A 200 3.69 6.72 9.12
N ASN A 201 4.80 6.14 9.60
CA ASN A 201 4.97 4.71 9.66
C ASN A 201 3.97 4.08 10.63
N ALA A 202 3.40 2.93 10.27
CA ALA A 202 2.36 2.25 11.04
C ALA A 202 2.84 1.71 12.38
N TYR A 203 4.14 1.38 12.50
CA TYR A 203 4.75 0.80 13.70
C TYR A 203 5.41 1.85 14.58
N ASP A 204 6.02 2.86 13.96
CA ASP A 204 6.65 3.98 14.65
C ASP A 204 6.25 5.30 13.97
N PRO A 205 5.24 6.02 14.49
CA PRO A 205 4.78 7.28 13.90
C PRO A 205 5.83 8.41 13.92
N SER A 206 6.96 8.25 14.57
CA SER A 206 8.08 9.20 14.49
C SER A 206 8.88 9.04 13.18
N LYS A 207 8.66 7.95 12.43
CA LYS A 207 9.36 7.61 11.21
C LYS A 207 8.48 7.87 9.98
N ILE A 208 9.14 8.01 8.82
CA ILE A 208 8.47 8.09 7.53
C ILE A 208 7.81 6.76 7.16
N ALA A 209 6.70 6.82 6.44
CA ALA A 209 6.05 5.61 5.90
C ALA A 209 6.75 5.07 4.66
N GLY A 210 7.70 5.81 4.08
CA GLY A 210 8.18 5.55 2.72
C GLY A 210 7.15 5.97 1.67
N GLY A 211 7.52 5.94 0.39
CA GLY A 211 6.65 6.46 -0.67
C GLY A 211 6.98 5.90 -2.04
N SER A 212 6.19 6.37 -2.99
CA SER A 212 5.12 7.38 -2.90
C SER A 212 3.75 6.84 -2.49
N SER A 213 3.50 5.51 -2.42
CA SER A 213 2.22 4.91 -1.98
C SER A 213 2.16 4.77 -0.45
N SER A 214 2.54 5.83 0.24
CA SER A 214 2.76 5.89 1.69
C SER A 214 1.50 5.58 2.50
N GLY A 215 0.39 6.22 2.18
CA GLY A 215 -0.88 6.03 2.89
C GLY A 215 -1.45 4.63 2.72
N THR A 216 -1.32 4.02 1.52
CA THR A 216 -1.73 2.63 1.30
C THR A 216 -0.95 1.66 2.18
N ALA A 217 0.40 1.80 2.23
CA ALA A 217 1.23 0.94 3.07
C ALA A 217 0.97 1.15 4.56
N SER A 218 0.87 2.42 5.00
CA SER A 218 0.57 2.75 6.39
C SER A 218 -0.80 2.21 6.83
N ALA A 219 -1.83 2.31 5.97
CA ALA A 219 -3.16 1.77 6.26
C ALA A 219 -3.14 0.23 6.40
N ILE A 220 -2.39 -0.48 5.55
CA ILE A 220 -2.24 -1.94 5.63
C ILE A 220 -1.42 -2.34 6.86
N GLY A 221 -0.26 -1.70 7.10
CA GLY A 221 0.59 -1.96 8.26
C GLY A 221 -0.12 -1.68 9.59
N ALA A 222 -0.95 -0.64 9.63
CA ALA A 222 -1.80 -0.30 10.78
C ALA A 222 -3.06 -1.17 10.92
N ARG A 223 -3.23 -2.19 10.05
CA ARG A 223 -4.38 -3.10 10.05
C ARG A 223 -5.74 -2.39 9.92
N ILE A 224 -5.77 -1.26 9.21
CA ILE A 224 -7.01 -0.56 8.87
C ILE A 224 -7.74 -1.33 7.77
N VAL A 225 -6.98 -1.77 6.76
CA VAL A 225 -7.43 -2.64 5.67
C VAL A 225 -6.41 -3.74 5.43
N THR A 226 -6.82 -4.77 4.73
CA THR A 226 -5.96 -5.91 4.38
C THR A 226 -5.29 -5.75 3.01
N ALA A 227 -5.80 -4.85 2.15
CA ALA A 227 -5.35 -4.71 0.78
C ALA A 227 -5.62 -3.32 0.19
N GLY A 228 -4.88 -2.95 -0.85
CA GLY A 228 -5.06 -1.71 -1.59
C GLY A 228 -4.21 -1.63 -2.86
N LEU A 229 -4.40 -0.54 -3.60
CA LEU A 229 -3.62 -0.20 -4.78
C LEU A 229 -2.68 0.97 -4.52
N GLY A 230 -1.48 0.85 -5.03
CA GLY A 230 -0.51 1.93 -5.19
C GLY A 230 -0.05 2.06 -6.63
N THR A 231 1.00 2.87 -6.85
CA THR A 231 1.71 2.99 -8.14
C THR A 231 3.21 2.89 -7.90
N ASP A 232 3.94 2.39 -8.89
CA ASP A 232 5.38 2.19 -8.80
C ASP A 232 6.07 2.59 -10.11
N THR A 233 6.88 3.64 -10.07
CA THR A 233 7.76 4.09 -11.14
C THR A 233 9.19 3.65 -10.86
N GLY A 234 9.65 3.81 -9.62
CA GLY A 234 11.01 3.50 -9.17
C GLY A 234 11.08 2.84 -7.79
N GLY A 235 9.99 2.22 -7.29
CA GLY A 235 9.95 1.58 -5.97
C GLY A 235 8.71 1.89 -5.16
N SER A 236 7.77 2.69 -5.70
CA SER A 236 6.73 3.34 -4.91
C SER A 236 5.61 2.46 -4.35
N VAL A 237 5.56 1.15 -4.60
CA VAL A 237 4.79 0.18 -3.78
C VAL A 237 5.72 -0.63 -2.89
N ARG A 238 6.94 -0.93 -3.36
CA ARG A 238 7.91 -1.80 -2.67
C ARG A 238 8.53 -1.11 -1.47
N ILE A 239 9.00 0.14 -1.62
CA ILE A 239 9.61 0.93 -0.55
C ILE A 239 8.64 1.09 0.65
N PRO A 240 7.42 1.65 0.47
CA PRO A 240 6.53 1.84 1.61
C PRO A 240 6.06 0.52 2.22
N CYS A 241 5.89 -0.56 1.44
CA CYS A 241 5.58 -1.87 2.01
C CYS A 241 6.73 -2.45 2.83
N ALA A 242 7.98 -2.28 2.40
CA ALA A 242 9.14 -2.70 3.18
C ALA A 242 9.19 -2.00 4.56
N LEU A 243 8.85 -0.71 4.60
CA LEU A 243 8.87 0.08 5.83
C LEU A 243 7.63 -0.14 6.73
N ASN A 244 6.50 -0.58 6.18
CA ASN A 244 5.26 -0.81 6.94
C ASN A 244 4.87 -2.30 7.05
N GLY A 245 5.76 -3.22 6.71
CA GLY A 245 5.55 -4.66 6.89
C GLY A 245 4.41 -5.22 6.04
N CYS A 246 4.13 -4.67 4.86
CA CYS A 246 3.18 -5.22 3.91
C CYS A 246 3.88 -5.94 2.74
N ALA A 247 3.13 -6.81 2.08
CA ALA A 247 3.54 -7.46 0.84
C ALA A 247 3.14 -6.59 -0.36
N SER A 248 3.91 -6.62 -1.44
CA SER A 248 3.60 -5.84 -2.64
C SER A 248 4.12 -6.49 -3.92
N LEU A 249 3.48 -6.15 -5.03
CA LEU A 249 3.88 -6.54 -6.37
C LEU A 249 3.99 -5.30 -7.26
N ARG A 250 5.20 -5.06 -7.80
CA ARG A 250 5.38 -4.26 -9.00
C ARG A 250 5.31 -5.21 -10.20
N PRO A 251 4.23 -5.23 -10.98
CA PRO A 251 4.14 -6.08 -12.15
C PRO A 251 5.02 -5.54 -13.29
N THR A 252 5.18 -6.35 -14.33
CA THR A 252 5.74 -5.89 -15.60
C THR A 252 4.89 -4.75 -16.15
N VAL A 253 5.53 -3.69 -16.65
CA VAL A 253 4.83 -2.58 -17.30
C VAL A 253 3.92 -3.09 -18.43
N GLY A 254 2.68 -2.62 -18.45
CA GLY A 254 1.67 -3.09 -19.39
C GLY A 254 0.87 -4.34 -18.94
N ARG A 255 1.24 -5.01 -17.83
CA ARG A 255 0.43 -6.09 -17.27
C ARG A 255 -0.91 -5.59 -16.74
N TYR A 256 -0.94 -4.41 -16.14
CA TYR A 256 -2.16 -3.74 -15.69
C TYR A 256 -2.47 -2.55 -16.60
N PRO A 257 -3.75 -2.25 -16.86
CA PRO A 257 -4.12 -1.04 -17.59
C PRO A 257 -3.72 0.22 -16.79
N GLN A 258 -3.26 1.26 -17.49
CA GLN A 258 -2.72 2.48 -16.87
C GLN A 258 -3.63 3.72 -17.05
N GLY A 259 -4.79 3.61 -17.69
CA GLY A 259 -5.74 4.71 -17.82
C GLY A 259 -6.21 5.23 -16.46
N GLY A 260 -6.49 6.53 -16.33
CA GLY A 260 -7.00 7.14 -15.11
C GLY A 260 -5.98 7.15 -13.95
N ILE A 261 -4.67 7.16 -14.24
CA ILE A 261 -3.61 7.26 -13.25
C ILE A 261 -2.76 8.49 -13.57
N ALA A 262 -2.64 9.43 -12.60
CA ALA A 262 -1.73 10.55 -12.75
C ALA A 262 -0.29 10.05 -12.83
N PRO A 263 0.45 10.35 -13.93
CA PRO A 263 1.72 9.71 -14.24
C PRO A 263 2.92 10.43 -13.63
N ILE A 264 4.05 9.71 -13.63
CA ILE A 264 5.39 10.29 -13.69
C ILE A 264 5.97 10.03 -15.09
N ALA A 265 5.99 8.76 -15.53
CA ALA A 265 6.62 8.35 -16.78
C ALA A 265 5.95 7.09 -17.34
N ARG A 266 5.31 7.21 -18.51
CA ARG A 266 4.50 6.13 -19.14
C ARG A 266 5.27 4.84 -19.40
N THR A 267 6.58 4.93 -19.67
CA THR A 267 7.41 3.75 -19.94
C THR A 267 7.84 3.02 -18.66
N ARG A 268 7.65 3.63 -17.49
CA ARG A 268 8.08 3.10 -16.20
C ARG A 268 6.95 2.87 -15.21
N ASP A 269 5.86 3.63 -15.33
CA ASP A 269 4.75 3.59 -14.39
C ASP A 269 3.98 2.27 -14.48
N THR A 270 3.56 1.78 -13.33
CA THR A 270 2.57 0.73 -13.23
C THR A 270 1.78 0.88 -11.94
N ALA A 271 0.48 0.57 -11.98
CA ALA A 271 -0.23 0.27 -10.74
C ALA A 271 0.39 -0.97 -10.09
N GLY A 272 0.28 -1.09 -8.78
CA GLY A 272 0.81 -2.22 -8.04
C GLY A 272 -0.07 -2.60 -6.87
N CYS A 273 -0.19 -3.91 -6.65
CA CYS A 273 -0.94 -4.48 -5.54
C CYS A 273 -0.12 -4.40 -4.25
N MET A 274 -0.80 -4.02 -3.17
CA MET A 274 -0.26 -3.97 -1.82
C MET A 274 -1.23 -4.66 -0.87
N ALA A 275 -0.75 -5.56 -0.02
CA ALA A 275 -1.63 -6.31 0.88
C ALA A 275 -0.89 -6.84 2.12
N SER A 276 -1.64 -7.40 3.07
CA SER A 276 -1.07 -7.98 4.29
C SER A 276 -0.20 -9.20 4.01
N THR A 277 -0.49 -9.98 2.96
CA THR A 277 0.23 -11.21 2.58
C THR A 277 0.47 -11.31 1.08
N MET A 278 1.44 -12.12 0.66
CA MET A 278 1.64 -12.42 -0.77
C MET A 278 0.47 -13.21 -1.38
N ALA A 279 -0.26 -14.00 -0.59
CA ALA A 279 -1.48 -14.66 -1.03
C ALA A 279 -2.57 -13.65 -1.41
N ASP A 280 -2.74 -12.60 -0.60
CA ASP A 280 -3.66 -11.50 -0.89
C ASP A 280 -3.22 -10.70 -2.14
N VAL A 281 -1.91 -10.42 -2.27
CA VAL A 281 -1.34 -9.79 -3.48
C VAL A 281 -1.68 -10.60 -4.73
N ALA A 282 -1.57 -11.93 -4.66
CA ALA A 282 -1.92 -12.81 -5.79
C ALA A 282 -3.42 -12.79 -6.14
N ILE A 283 -4.30 -12.56 -5.16
CA ILE A 283 -5.74 -12.39 -5.41
C ILE A 283 -5.99 -11.07 -6.16
N LEU A 284 -5.38 -9.97 -5.71
CA LEU A 284 -5.49 -8.67 -6.39
C LEU A 284 -4.91 -8.73 -7.80
N ASP A 285 -3.73 -9.33 -7.98
CA ASP A 285 -3.10 -9.49 -9.30
C ASP A 285 -4.02 -10.21 -10.28
N ARG A 286 -4.63 -11.33 -9.86
CA ARG A 286 -5.58 -12.06 -10.70
C ARG A 286 -6.84 -11.26 -10.98
N ALA A 287 -7.35 -10.53 -10.02
CA ALA A 287 -8.52 -9.67 -10.21
C ALA A 287 -8.26 -8.60 -11.27
N ILE A 288 -7.07 -8.02 -11.31
CA ILE A 288 -6.73 -6.94 -12.24
C ILE A 288 -6.27 -7.47 -13.60
N ALA A 289 -5.31 -8.41 -13.61
CA ALA A 289 -4.70 -8.91 -14.84
C ALA A 289 -5.53 -10.01 -15.52
N GLY A 290 -6.44 -10.63 -14.78
CA GLY A 290 -7.12 -11.85 -15.21
C GLY A 290 -6.23 -13.08 -15.07
N GLY A 291 -6.73 -14.23 -15.56
CA GLY A 291 -6.00 -15.50 -15.54
C GLY A 291 -6.46 -16.46 -14.45
N GLY A 292 -5.98 -17.69 -14.53
CA GLY A 292 -6.29 -18.76 -13.59
C GLY A 292 -5.52 -18.69 -12.29
N ALA A 293 -5.77 -19.63 -11.39
CA ALA A 293 -4.99 -19.79 -10.16
C ALA A 293 -3.52 -20.08 -10.51
N ILE A 294 -2.63 -19.37 -9.80
CA ILE A 294 -1.19 -19.63 -9.92
C ILE A 294 -0.90 -20.92 -9.13
N ALA A 295 -0.39 -21.95 -9.82
CA ALA A 295 0.06 -23.16 -9.15
C ALA A 295 1.32 -22.84 -8.31
N PRO A 296 1.40 -23.30 -7.05
CA PRO A 296 2.61 -23.15 -6.26
C PRO A 296 3.77 -23.90 -6.95
N ALA A 297 4.92 -23.25 -7.07
CA ALA A 297 6.14 -23.94 -7.45
C ALA A 297 6.63 -24.83 -6.30
N ALA A 298 7.20 -25.99 -6.62
CA ALA A 298 7.88 -26.81 -5.61
C ALA A 298 9.10 -26.01 -5.07
N ILE A 299 9.23 -25.89 -3.77
CA ILE A 299 10.21 -24.99 -3.16
C ILE A 299 11.66 -25.32 -3.52
N ASN A 300 11.95 -26.61 -3.76
CA ASN A 300 13.25 -27.11 -4.19
C ASN A 300 13.56 -26.84 -5.68
N GLU A 301 12.56 -26.37 -6.46
CA GLU A 301 12.75 -25.90 -7.84
C GLU A 301 13.02 -24.40 -7.91
N VAL A 302 12.83 -23.68 -6.81
CA VAL A 302 13.02 -22.24 -6.74
C VAL A 302 14.53 -21.93 -6.66
N ARG A 303 14.99 -21.01 -7.53
CA ARG A 303 16.34 -20.46 -7.51
C ARG A 303 16.29 -18.95 -7.30
N ILE A 304 17.09 -18.45 -6.36
CA ILE A 304 17.19 -17.02 -6.03
C ILE A 304 18.60 -16.55 -6.27
N GLY A 305 18.76 -15.47 -7.03
CA GLY A 305 20.03 -14.78 -7.23
C GLY A 305 20.20 -13.62 -6.25
N ILE A 306 21.36 -13.52 -5.61
CA ILE A 306 21.74 -12.35 -4.81
C ILE A 306 22.68 -11.50 -5.62
N VAL A 307 22.28 -10.25 -5.88
CA VAL A 307 23.11 -9.25 -6.56
C VAL A 307 23.85 -8.43 -5.50
N ASN A 308 25.14 -8.71 -5.27
CA ASN A 308 25.90 -8.12 -4.18
C ASN A 308 25.99 -6.58 -4.26
N SER A 309 26.04 -5.99 -5.46
CA SER A 309 26.04 -4.53 -5.63
C SER A 309 24.81 -3.83 -5.08
N MET A 310 23.67 -4.54 -4.98
CA MET A 310 22.43 -4.00 -4.39
C MET A 310 22.40 -4.04 -2.85
N LEU A 311 23.38 -4.71 -2.23
CA LEU A 311 23.55 -4.75 -0.77
C LEU A 311 24.61 -3.75 -0.28
N ALA A 312 25.23 -3.00 -1.19
CA ALA A 312 26.18 -1.96 -0.82
C ALA A 312 25.45 -0.86 -0.02
N ASN A 313 26.07 -0.42 1.08
CA ASN A 313 25.56 0.66 1.94
C ASN A 313 24.23 0.35 2.67
N VAL A 314 23.88 -0.91 2.85
CA VAL A 314 22.75 -1.33 3.69
C VAL A 314 23.15 -1.22 5.17
N ASP A 315 22.28 -0.68 6.02
CA ASP A 315 22.55 -0.64 7.46
C ASP A 315 22.60 -2.04 8.08
N GLY A 316 23.29 -2.16 9.23
CA GLY A 316 23.59 -3.46 9.83
C GLY A 316 22.37 -4.27 10.26
N ASP A 317 21.25 -3.63 10.62
CA ASP A 317 20.03 -4.34 11.03
C ASP A 317 19.27 -4.87 9.82
N THR A 318 19.20 -4.09 8.75
CA THR A 318 18.64 -4.52 7.46
C THR A 318 19.46 -5.66 6.85
N ASP A 319 20.79 -5.58 6.87
CA ASP A 319 21.69 -6.64 6.41
C ASP A 319 21.45 -7.95 7.18
N LYS A 320 21.37 -7.88 8.51
CA LYS A 320 21.08 -9.01 9.38
C LYS A 320 19.72 -9.66 9.06
N ALA A 321 18.67 -8.83 8.88
CA ALA A 321 17.34 -9.31 8.55
C ALA A 321 17.32 -9.98 7.17
N PHE A 322 18.02 -9.40 6.19
CA PHE A 322 18.16 -9.96 4.85
C PHE A 322 18.84 -11.34 4.89
N HIS A 323 19.99 -11.45 5.55
CA HIS A 323 20.71 -12.70 5.64
C HIS A 323 19.92 -13.77 6.39
N ALA A 324 19.22 -13.43 7.47
CA ALA A 324 18.32 -14.34 8.17
C ALA A 324 17.15 -14.84 7.29
N ALA A 325 16.65 -14.01 6.38
CA ALA A 325 15.63 -14.43 5.42
C ALA A 325 16.23 -15.39 4.38
N ILE A 326 17.43 -15.10 3.86
CA ILE A 326 18.14 -15.98 2.92
C ILE A 326 18.45 -17.33 3.55
N ASP A 327 18.86 -17.38 4.80
CA ASP A 327 19.18 -18.64 5.48
C ASP A 327 17.92 -19.49 5.72
N ARG A 328 16.78 -18.85 6.01
CA ARG A 328 15.46 -19.56 6.05
C ARG A 328 15.10 -20.15 4.70
N LEU A 329 15.30 -19.43 3.60
CA LEU A 329 15.03 -19.93 2.25
C LEU A 329 15.92 -21.11 1.90
N LYS A 330 17.24 -21.04 2.19
CA LYS A 330 18.17 -22.16 2.03
C LYS A 330 17.74 -23.39 2.84
N SER A 331 17.37 -23.17 4.10
CA SER A 331 16.91 -24.25 5.00
C SER A 331 15.61 -24.91 4.50
N ALA A 332 14.78 -24.15 3.76
CA ALA A 332 13.58 -24.68 3.11
C ALA A 332 13.87 -25.38 1.76
N GLY A 333 15.12 -25.42 1.29
CA GLY A 333 15.51 -26.11 0.06
C GLY A 333 15.64 -25.20 -1.18
N VAL A 334 15.54 -23.87 -1.02
CA VAL A 334 15.73 -22.93 -2.15
C VAL A 334 17.20 -22.87 -2.53
N ALA A 335 17.48 -22.99 -3.84
CA ALA A 335 18.83 -22.77 -4.36
C ALA A 335 19.15 -21.26 -4.39
N VAL A 336 20.19 -20.85 -3.66
CA VAL A 336 20.65 -19.46 -3.62
C VAL A 336 21.98 -19.33 -4.33
N VAL A 337 22.05 -18.45 -5.34
CA VAL A 337 23.25 -18.21 -6.15
C VAL A 337 23.67 -16.73 -6.06
N LYS A 338 24.96 -16.46 -6.10
CA LYS A 338 25.47 -15.09 -6.24
C LYS A 338 25.46 -14.69 -7.70
N ILE A 339 24.99 -13.48 -7.97
CA ILE A 339 24.96 -12.89 -9.32
C ILE A 339 25.86 -11.66 -9.30
N ASP A 340 26.76 -11.59 -10.27
CA ASP A 340 27.60 -10.43 -10.51
C ASP A 340 26.97 -9.54 -11.58
N MET A 341 26.66 -8.29 -11.22
CA MET A 341 26.12 -7.25 -12.12
C MET A 341 26.87 -5.93 -11.87
N PRO A 342 28.17 -5.85 -12.26
CA PRO A 342 29.05 -4.77 -11.85
C PRO A 342 28.63 -3.39 -12.37
N LYS A 343 27.90 -3.32 -13.50
CA LYS A 343 27.43 -2.06 -14.09
C LYS A 343 25.98 -1.70 -13.74
N LEU A 344 25.33 -2.47 -12.85
CA LEU A 344 23.91 -2.27 -12.57
C LEU A 344 23.62 -0.86 -12.03
N THR A 345 24.39 -0.40 -11.05
CA THR A 345 24.20 0.93 -10.45
C THR A 345 24.46 2.03 -11.47
N GLU A 346 25.59 1.95 -12.20
CA GLU A 346 25.94 2.92 -13.25
C GLU A 346 24.84 3.03 -14.32
N LEU A 347 24.37 1.90 -14.84
CA LEU A 347 23.30 1.88 -15.83
C LEU A 347 21.97 2.40 -15.28
N ASN A 348 21.65 2.06 -14.03
CA ASN A 348 20.45 2.59 -13.37
C ASN A 348 20.50 4.12 -13.28
N ASP A 349 21.64 4.69 -12.88
CA ASP A 349 21.78 6.14 -12.71
C ASP A 349 21.69 6.88 -14.06
N GLN A 350 22.21 6.27 -15.12
CA GLN A 350 22.14 6.83 -16.47
C GLN A 350 20.74 6.79 -17.08
N VAL A 351 19.87 5.87 -16.66
CA VAL A 351 18.60 5.59 -17.35
C VAL A 351 17.40 5.87 -16.46
N ALA A 352 17.39 5.47 -15.19
CA ALA A 352 16.17 5.38 -14.41
C ALA A 352 15.50 6.74 -14.19
N PHE A 353 16.18 7.64 -13.52
CA PHE A 353 15.65 8.97 -13.20
C PHE A 353 15.65 9.92 -14.41
N PRO A 354 16.69 9.93 -15.27
CA PRO A 354 16.64 10.71 -16.51
C PRO A 354 15.42 10.41 -17.40
N VAL A 355 15.11 9.13 -17.66
CA VAL A 355 13.92 8.75 -18.44
C VAL A 355 12.63 9.22 -17.77
N ALA A 356 12.52 9.04 -16.45
CA ALA A 356 11.33 9.48 -15.71
C ALA A 356 11.12 10.99 -15.81
N LEU A 357 12.16 11.79 -15.67
CA LEU A 357 12.07 13.25 -15.78
C LEU A 357 11.82 13.72 -17.22
N TYR A 358 12.39 13.03 -18.20
CA TYR A 358 12.16 13.36 -19.63
C TYR A 358 10.69 13.20 -20.00
N GLU A 359 10.05 12.13 -19.56
CA GLU A 359 8.65 11.84 -19.87
C GLU A 359 7.67 12.66 -19.00
N ALA A 360 8.06 13.08 -17.80
CA ALA A 360 7.16 13.65 -16.80
C ALA A 360 6.38 14.88 -17.29
N TYR A 361 6.99 15.74 -18.10
CA TYR A 361 6.30 16.93 -18.63
C TYR A 361 5.16 16.53 -19.59
N ASP A 362 5.48 15.77 -20.61
CA ASP A 362 4.51 15.45 -21.68
C ASP A 362 3.40 14.53 -21.15
N ASP A 363 3.74 13.57 -20.30
CA ASP A 363 2.78 12.66 -19.71
C ASP A 363 1.82 13.39 -18.75
N MET A 364 2.32 14.34 -17.95
CA MET A 364 1.47 15.16 -17.10
C MET A 364 0.56 16.09 -17.92
N VAL A 365 1.04 16.68 -19.01
CA VAL A 365 0.21 17.49 -19.92
C VAL A 365 -0.93 16.65 -20.50
N VAL A 366 -0.65 15.42 -20.93
CA VAL A 366 -1.68 14.50 -21.43
C VAL A 366 -2.70 14.17 -20.33
N TYR A 367 -2.24 13.90 -19.11
CA TYR A 367 -3.14 13.62 -17.98
C TYR A 367 -4.00 14.83 -17.61
N LEU A 368 -3.44 16.02 -17.49
CA LEU A 368 -4.20 17.25 -17.19
C LEU A 368 -5.28 17.52 -18.25
N LYS A 369 -4.98 17.26 -19.53
CA LYS A 369 -5.99 17.35 -20.59
C LYS A 369 -7.11 16.30 -20.40
N HIS A 370 -6.77 15.08 -19.98
CA HIS A 370 -7.75 14.03 -19.67
C HIS A 370 -8.68 14.44 -18.52
N THR A 371 -8.18 15.12 -17.48
CA THR A 371 -9.02 15.56 -16.36
C THR A 371 -10.11 16.55 -16.75
N GLY A 372 -9.94 17.30 -17.85
CA GLY A 372 -10.85 18.34 -18.28
C GLY A 372 -10.97 19.54 -17.33
N THR A 373 -10.04 19.69 -16.38
CA THR A 373 -10.04 20.80 -15.40
C THR A 373 -9.60 22.13 -16.02
N GLY A 374 -8.93 22.10 -17.15
CA GLY A 374 -8.34 23.29 -17.78
C GLY A 374 -7.03 23.76 -17.15
N ILE A 375 -6.52 23.07 -16.14
CA ILE A 375 -5.26 23.40 -15.46
C ILE A 375 -4.08 23.07 -16.37
N THR A 376 -3.16 24.02 -16.54
CA THR A 376 -1.90 23.80 -17.27
C THR A 376 -0.83 23.21 -16.35
N ILE A 377 0.22 22.64 -16.93
CA ILE A 377 1.32 22.10 -16.13
C ILE A 377 2.08 23.20 -15.37
N GLU A 378 2.13 24.41 -15.88
CA GLU A 378 2.72 25.59 -15.24
C GLU A 378 1.89 26.05 -14.04
N GLU A 379 0.57 25.99 -14.12
CA GLU A 379 -0.33 26.28 -13.01
C GLU A 379 -0.27 25.18 -11.94
N LEU A 380 -0.20 23.91 -12.34
CA LEU A 380 0.06 22.80 -11.44
C LEU A 380 1.38 23.00 -10.70
N ALA A 381 2.47 23.29 -11.41
CA ALA A 381 3.80 23.50 -10.82
C ALA A 381 3.82 24.64 -9.79
N LYS A 382 3.09 25.74 -10.05
CA LYS A 382 2.95 26.86 -9.08
C LYS A 382 2.24 26.43 -7.79
N SER A 383 1.34 25.46 -7.88
CA SER A 383 0.50 25.00 -6.75
C SER A 383 1.16 23.91 -5.90
N ILE A 384 2.28 23.33 -6.34
CA ILE A 384 3.00 22.28 -5.59
C ILE A 384 3.39 22.80 -4.22
N ALA A 385 2.98 22.08 -3.17
CA ALA A 385 3.19 22.46 -1.78
C ALA A 385 4.44 21.80 -1.16
N SER A 386 4.90 20.69 -1.71
CA SER A 386 6.07 19.95 -1.21
C SER A 386 7.35 20.53 -1.82
N PRO A 387 8.29 21.07 -1.02
CA PRO A 387 9.47 21.79 -1.53
C PRO A 387 10.38 20.97 -2.44
N ASP A 388 10.52 19.67 -2.15
CA ASP A 388 11.32 18.73 -2.94
C ASP A 388 10.69 18.48 -4.33
N VAL A 389 9.39 18.27 -4.39
CA VAL A 389 8.64 18.12 -5.65
C VAL A 389 8.64 19.44 -6.42
N LYS A 390 8.41 20.56 -5.72
CA LYS A 390 8.47 21.89 -6.33
C LYS A 390 9.82 22.18 -6.96
N GLY A 391 10.89 21.90 -6.22
CA GLY A 391 12.27 22.07 -6.73
C GLY A 391 12.54 21.23 -7.97
N THR A 392 12.04 19.99 -8.01
CA THR A 392 12.18 19.12 -9.19
C THR A 392 11.38 19.63 -10.38
N TYR A 393 10.14 20.08 -10.15
CA TYR A 393 9.33 20.65 -11.23
C TYR A 393 9.95 21.94 -11.79
N ASP A 394 10.30 22.89 -10.92
CA ASP A 394 10.86 24.19 -11.34
C ASP A 394 12.25 24.04 -11.99
N GLY A 395 13.08 23.15 -11.48
CA GLY A 395 14.46 22.97 -11.93
C GLY A 395 14.66 22.04 -13.12
N LEU A 396 13.79 21.04 -13.26
CA LEU A 396 13.98 19.97 -14.24
C LEU A 396 12.77 19.76 -15.15
N VAL A 397 11.57 19.55 -14.61
CA VAL A 397 10.41 19.18 -15.43
C VAL A 397 9.94 20.33 -16.32
N ILE A 398 9.66 21.50 -15.74
CA ILE A 398 9.15 22.67 -16.51
C ILE A 398 10.18 23.16 -17.53
N PRO A 399 11.48 23.35 -17.19
CA PRO A 399 12.47 23.77 -18.18
C PRO A 399 12.93 22.63 -19.11
N ARG A 400 12.38 21.41 -18.97
CA ARG A 400 12.77 20.20 -19.74
C ARG A 400 14.26 19.94 -19.67
N LYS A 401 14.76 19.81 -18.45
CA LYS A 401 16.18 19.55 -18.17
C LYS A 401 16.35 18.22 -17.44
N LEU A 402 17.55 17.64 -17.58
CA LEU A 402 17.91 16.38 -16.95
C LEU A 402 19.12 16.58 -16.05
N PRO A 403 19.25 15.78 -14.96
CA PRO A 403 20.50 15.70 -14.21
C PRO A 403 21.64 15.25 -15.13
N GLY A 404 22.71 16.00 -15.16
CA GLY A 404 23.94 15.68 -15.86
C GLY A 404 25.01 15.19 -14.90
N PRO A 405 26.21 14.84 -15.43
CA PRO A 405 27.36 14.47 -14.60
C PRO A 405 27.78 15.61 -13.66
N ASN A 406 28.30 15.26 -12.47
CA ASN A 406 28.83 16.21 -11.49
C ASN A 406 27.85 17.32 -11.11
N ASP A 407 26.60 16.95 -10.82
CA ASP A 407 25.51 17.85 -10.40
C ASP A 407 25.19 18.97 -11.41
N THR A 408 25.58 18.81 -12.66
CA THR A 408 25.18 19.70 -13.73
C THR A 408 23.77 19.43 -14.19
N VAL A 409 23.18 20.37 -14.91
CA VAL A 409 21.85 20.24 -15.53
C VAL A 409 22.02 20.39 -17.02
N VAL A 410 21.51 19.44 -17.79
CA VAL A 410 21.61 19.41 -19.25
C VAL A 410 20.22 19.49 -19.89
N ASP A 411 20.15 19.94 -21.15
CA ASP A 411 18.90 19.91 -21.90
C ASP A 411 18.46 18.47 -22.13
N ALA A 412 17.15 18.22 -22.00
CA ALA A 412 16.57 16.92 -22.27
C ALA A 412 16.66 16.61 -23.78
N LYS A 413 17.71 15.92 -24.15
CA LYS A 413 17.90 15.34 -25.49
C LYS A 413 18.04 13.83 -25.31
N LEU A 414 17.02 13.09 -25.66
CA LEU A 414 17.05 11.63 -25.80
C LEU A 414 17.11 11.25 -27.27
#